data_a73fe36587bac0674478b9e2f4595753
#
_entry.id   a73fe36587bac0674478b9e2f4595753
#
_cell.length_a   1.000
_cell.length_b   1.000
_cell.length_c   1.000
_cell.angle_alpha   90.00
_cell.angle_beta   90.00
_cell.angle_gamma   90.00
#
_symmetry.space_group_name_H-M   'P 1'
#
loop_
_entity.id
_entity.type
_entity.pdbx_description
1 polymer ?
#
loop_
_entity_poly.entity_id
_entity_poly.type
_entity_poly.pdbx_seq_one_letter_code
_entity_poly.pdbx_strand_id
1 'polypeptide(L)'
;MRIEVAKISKSGMVMEEDEDPQIMGTSEDHVIYRQPIRVKVSVNLSGHTLAVQGKLTTAAVLECNRCLKEFEYGLSVQDFVFSKQVRSDETVDLTESIREDIIIALPMKRLCSNECKGLCPVCGRDLNAAACNCGKPREQHLFSGLDGLSF
;
A
#
# COMPACT_ATOMS: atom_id res chain seq x y z
N MET A 1 -2.18 -7.44 -15.38
CA MET A 1 -3.52 -7.74 -15.98
C MET A 1 -3.70 -6.99 -17.29
N ARG A 2 -4.11 -7.68 -18.35
CA ARG A 2 -4.31 -7.07 -19.69
C ARG A 2 -5.72 -7.30 -20.18
N ILE A 3 -6.35 -6.28 -20.72
CA ILE A 3 -7.71 -6.31 -21.25
C ILE A 3 -7.65 -6.08 -22.75
N GLU A 4 -8.12 -7.07 -23.54
CA GLU A 4 -8.30 -6.93 -24.97
C GLU A 4 -9.69 -6.32 -25.25
N VAL A 5 -9.73 -5.09 -25.75
CA VAL A 5 -10.99 -4.36 -25.99
C VAL A 5 -11.94 -5.13 -26.90
N ALA A 6 -11.40 -5.83 -27.91
CA ALA A 6 -12.17 -6.64 -28.85
C ALA A 6 -12.96 -7.79 -28.19
N LYS A 7 -12.57 -8.24 -27.01
CA LYS A 7 -13.22 -9.34 -26.27
C LYS A 7 -14.30 -8.88 -25.29
N ILE A 8 -14.46 -7.56 -25.09
CA ILE A 8 -15.45 -7.03 -24.17
C ILE A 8 -16.85 -7.18 -24.76
N SER A 9 -17.74 -7.86 -24.03
CA SER A 9 -19.14 -7.98 -24.44
C SER A 9 -19.89 -6.63 -24.28
N LYS A 10 -20.96 -6.45 -25.05
CA LYS A 10 -21.81 -5.24 -24.98
C LYS A 10 -22.46 -5.05 -23.60
N SER A 11 -22.63 -6.12 -22.85
CA SER A 11 -23.18 -6.11 -21.48
C SER A 11 -22.10 -5.91 -20.40
N GLY A 12 -20.84 -5.67 -20.79
CA GLY A 12 -19.70 -5.69 -19.89
C GLY A 12 -19.24 -7.11 -19.57
N MET A 13 -18.18 -7.21 -18.77
CA MET A 13 -17.63 -8.47 -18.28
C MET A 13 -17.05 -8.31 -16.89
N VAL A 14 -17.08 -9.39 -16.11
CA VAL A 14 -16.37 -9.46 -14.81
C VAL A 14 -15.14 -10.33 -15.01
N MET A 15 -14.00 -9.83 -14.53
CA MET A 15 -12.73 -10.54 -14.56
C MET A 15 -12.21 -10.71 -13.15
N GLU A 16 -11.65 -11.87 -12.86
CA GLU A 16 -10.96 -12.16 -11.59
C GLU A 16 -9.65 -12.86 -11.94
N GLU A 17 -8.54 -12.26 -11.55
CA GLU A 17 -7.18 -12.75 -11.83
C GLU A 17 -6.29 -12.51 -10.62
N ASP A 18 -5.31 -13.39 -10.46
CA ASP A 18 -4.23 -13.23 -9.48
C ASP A 18 -2.96 -12.76 -10.22
N GLU A 19 -2.55 -11.52 -9.95
CA GLU A 19 -1.32 -10.93 -10.51
C GLU A 19 -0.10 -11.29 -9.65
N ASP A 20 1.03 -11.47 -10.33
CA ASP A 20 2.31 -11.75 -9.66
C ASP A 20 2.73 -10.56 -8.78
N PRO A 21 3.09 -10.78 -7.51
CA PRO A 21 3.60 -9.71 -6.64
C PRO A 21 4.85 -9.00 -7.19
N GLN A 22 5.57 -9.60 -8.13
CA GLN A 22 6.73 -8.98 -8.79
C GLN A 22 6.36 -7.70 -9.56
N ILE A 23 5.10 -7.50 -9.94
CA ILE A 23 4.64 -6.24 -10.56
C ILE A 23 4.87 -5.03 -9.64
N MET A 24 4.94 -5.23 -8.33
CA MET A 24 5.21 -4.16 -7.37
C MET A 24 6.67 -3.68 -7.42
N GLY A 25 7.56 -4.43 -8.06
CA GLY A 25 8.98 -4.12 -8.13
C GLY A 25 9.70 -4.30 -6.78
N THR A 26 10.96 -3.89 -6.74
CA THR A 26 11.73 -3.81 -5.49
C THR A 26 11.29 -2.57 -4.74
N SER A 27 10.63 -2.74 -3.62
CA SER A 27 10.22 -1.64 -2.76
C SER A 27 11.44 -1.12 -1.99
N GLU A 28 11.79 0.14 -2.20
CA GLU A 28 12.85 0.84 -1.46
C GLU A 28 12.49 1.05 0.03
N ASP A 29 11.21 0.89 0.38
CA ASP A 29 10.62 1.26 1.68
C ASP A 29 10.44 0.09 2.66
N HIS A 30 11.24 -0.99 2.59
CA HIS A 30 11.06 -2.15 3.47
C HIS A 30 9.65 -2.76 3.43
N VAL A 31 9.00 -2.72 2.25
CA VAL A 31 7.71 -3.36 1.97
C VAL A 31 7.95 -4.56 1.08
N ILE A 32 7.55 -5.75 1.52
CA ILE A 32 7.75 -6.99 0.77
C ILE A 32 6.39 -7.59 0.43
N TYR A 33 6.09 -7.73 -0.85
CA TYR A 33 4.89 -8.40 -1.34
C TYR A 33 5.23 -9.87 -1.63
N ARG A 34 4.66 -10.80 -0.86
CA ARG A 34 4.89 -12.25 -1.01
C ARG A 34 3.67 -12.98 -1.55
N GLN A 35 2.51 -12.37 -1.43
CA GLN A 35 1.25 -12.95 -1.87
C GLN A 35 0.80 -12.37 -3.20
N PRO A 36 0.11 -13.15 -4.05
CA PRO A 36 -0.46 -12.63 -5.28
C PRO A 36 -1.45 -11.49 -5.00
N ILE A 37 -1.58 -10.62 -5.99
CA ILE A 37 -2.53 -9.52 -5.93
C ILE A 37 -3.81 -10.02 -6.60
N ARG A 38 -4.84 -10.28 -5.80
CA ARG A 38 -6.15 -10.66 -6.33
C ARG A 38 -6.87 -9.43 -6.85
N VAL A 39 -7.16 -9.45 -8.14
CA VAL A 39 -7.85 -8.39 -8.88
C VAL A 39 -9.23 -8.90 -9.27
N LYS A 40 -10.28 -8.26 -8.79
CA LYS A 40 -11.66 -8.53 -9.18
C LYS A 40 -12.31 -7.26 -9.69
N VAL A 41 -12.56 -7.21 -11.01
CA VAL A 41 -13.02 -6.00 -11.69
C VAL A 41 -14.19 -6.28 -12.62
N SER A 42 -15.07 -5.29 -12.74
CA SER A 42 -16.06 -5.20 -13.82
C SER A 42 -15.53 -4.25 -14.89
N VAL A 43 -15.61 -4.69 -16.13
CA VAL A 43 -15.12 -3.99 -17.31
C VAL A 43 -16.29 -3.64 -18.19
N ASN A 44 -16.46 -2.37 -18.52
CA ASN A 44 -17.50 -1.86 -19.37
C ASN A 44 -16.92 -1.00 -20.49
N LEU A 45 -17.50 -1.10 -21.68
CA LEU A 45 -17.15 -0.28 -22.83
C LEU A 45 -18.36 0.54 -23.27
N SER A 46 -18.23 1.86 -23.19
CA SER A 46 -19.27 2.80 -23.65
C SER A 46 -18.72 3.66 -24.79
N GLY A 47 -19.15 3.37 -26.02
CA GLY A 47 -18.56 3.98 -27.21
C GLY A 47 -17.06 3.63 -27.31
N HIS A 48 -16.20 4.63 -27.15
CA HIS A 48 -14.74 4.48 -27.15
C HIS A 48 -14.13 4.59 -25.74
N THR A 49 -14.94 4.63 -24.69
CA THR A 49 -14.45 4.76 -23.32
C THR A 49 -14.52 3.41 -22.61
N LEU A 50 -13.35 2.88 -22.26
CA LEU A 50 -13.20 1.75 -21.36
C LEU A 50 -13.32 2.24 -19.93
N ALA A 51 -14.19 1.63 -19.15
CA ALA A 51 -14.33 1.86 -17.72
C ALA A 51 -14.13 0.53 -16.98
N VAL A 52 -13.22 0.53 -16.00
CA VAL A 52 -12.91 -0.63 -15.16
C VAL A 52 -13.13 -0.21 -13.72
N GLN A 53 -13.89 -1.01 -12.97
CA GLN A 53 -14.16 -0.77 -11.56
C GLN A 53 -14.07 -2.08 -10.78
N GLY A 54 -13.53 -2.02 -9.57
CA GLY A 54 -13.47 -3.23 -8.79
C GLY A 54 -12.70 -3.12 -7.49
N LYS A 55 -12.10 -4.25 -7.11
CA LYS A 55 -11.45 -4.45 -5.84
C LYS A 55 -10.11 -5.13 -6.03
N LEU A 56 -9.10 -4.64 -5.29
CA LEU A 56 -7.79 -5.25 -5.20
C LEU A 56 -7.54 -5.74 -3.77
N THR A 57 -6.98 -6.92 -3.62
CA THR A 57 -6.60 -7.45 -2.29
C THR A 57 -5.26 -8.16 -2.37
N THR A 58 -4.41 -7.90 -1.39
CA THR A 58 -3.12 -8.59 -1.23
C THR A 58 -2.68 -8.50 0.23
N ALA A 59 -1.51 -9.03 0.55
CA ALA A 59 -0.84 -8.80 1.82
C ALA A 59 0.62 -8.44 1.59
N ALA A 60 1.14 -7.55 2.43
CA ALA A 60 2.53 -7.14 2.43
C ALA A 60 3.15 -7.37 3.81
N VAL A 61 4.44 -7.68 3.83
CA VAL A 61 5.25 -7.66 5.04
C VAL A 61 5.81 -6.25 5.19
N LEU A 62 5.49 -5.60 6.30
CA LEU A 62 5.90 -4.24 6.64
C LEU A 62 6.82 -4.26 7.85
N GLU A 63 7.75 -3.31 7.92
CA GLU A 63 8.52 -3.05 9.12
C GLU A 63 7.80 -2.03 10.02
N CYS A 64 7.73 -2.31 11.32
CA CYS A 64 7.09 -1.43 12.29
C CYS A 64 7.97 -0.20 12.56
N ASN A 65 7.44 1.02 12.39
CA ASN A 65 8.16 2.27 12.61
C ASN A 65 8.59 2.51 14.08
N ARG A 66 8.10 1.71 15.04
CA ARG A 66 8.44 1.85 16.45
C ARG A 66 9.41 0.80 16.97
N CYS A 67 9.21 -0.48 16.60
CA CYS A 67 10.01 -1.58 17.14
C CYS A 67 10.84 -2.32 16.10
N LEU A 68 10.79 -1.89 14.83
CA LEU A 68 11.52 -2.42 13.67
C LEU A 68 11.25 -3.91 13.37
N LYS A 69 10.23 -4.50 13.99
CA LYS A 69 9.82 -5.87 13.68
C LYS A 69 8.99 -5.92 12.43
N GLU A 70 9.22 -6.93 11.62
CA GLU A 70 8.36 -7.24 10.48
C GLU A 70 7.01 -7.77 10.96
N PHE A 71 5.94 -7.41 10.27
CA PHE A 71 4.59 -7.92 10.48
C PHE A 71 3.83 -7.97 9.16
N GLU A 72 2.90 -8.91 9.06
CA GLU A 72 2.04 -9.03 7.88
C GLU A 72 0.86 -8.05 7.99
N TYR A 73 0.58 -7.36 6.88
CA TYR A 73 -0.50 -6.39 6.77
C TYR A 73 -1.35 -6.68 5.54
N GLY A 74 -2.64 -6.92 5.75
CA GLY A 74 -3.62 -7.10 4.68
C GLY A 74 -3.96 -5.76 4.02
N LEU A 75 -3.82 -5.68 2.70
CA LEU A 75 -4.15 -4.53 1.88
C LEU A 75 -5.44 -4.79 1.10
N SER A 76 -6.33 -3.82 1.08
CA SER A 76 -7.58 -3.90 0.33
C SER A 76 -7.96 -2.54 -0.23
N VAL A 77 -7.98 -2.43 -1.55
CA VAL A 77 -8.54 -1.30 -2.29
C VAL A 77 -9.96 -1.70 -2.67
N GLN A 78 -10.96 -1.00 -2.16
CA GLN A 78 -12.37 -1.32 -2.43
C GLN A 78 -12.91 -0.63 -3.68
N ASP A 79 -12.34 0.51 -4.02
CA ASP A 79 -12.83 1.43 -5.06
C ASP A 79 -11.77 1.65 -6.14
N PHE A 80 -11.20 0.54 -6.67
CA PHE A 80 -10.33 0.61 -7.84
C PHE A 80 -11.13 1.14 -9.04
N VAL A 81 -10.69 2.22 -9.65
CA VAL A 81 -11.32 2.83 -10.82
C VAL A 81 -10.28 3.20 -11.86
N PHE A 82 -10.48 2.70 -13.08
CA PHE A 82 -9.66 3.07 -14.23
C PHE A 82 -10.56 3.45 -15.40
N SER A 83 -10.22 4.50 -16.12
CA SER A 83 -10.94 4.92 -17.32
C SER A 83 -9.98 5.41 -18.39
N LYS A 84 -10.20 4.98 -19.63
CA LYS A 84 -9.36 5.34 -20.78
C LYS A 84 -10.15 5.37 -22.08
N GLN A 85 -9.83 6.29 -22.96
CA GLN A 85 -10.26 6.28 -24.36
C GLN A 85 -9.49 5.21 -25.13
N VAL A 86 -10.20 4.30 -25.78
CA VAL A 86 -9.61 3.13 -26.45
C VAL A 86 -10.13 2.93 -27.87
N ARG A 87 -9.35 2.21 -28.67
CA ARG A 87 -9.76 1.71 -29.99
C ARG A 87 -10.26 0.27 -29.85
N SER A 88 -11.04 -0.17 -30.82
CA SER A 88 -11.63 -1.51 -30.80
C SER A 88 -10.62 -2.67 -30.88
N ASP A 89 -9.41 -2.40 -31.37
CA ASP A 89 -8.31 -3.36 -31.53
C ASP A 89 -7.21 -3.22 -30.47
N GLU A 90 -7.41 -2.34 -29.48
CA GLU A 90 -6.40 -2.02 -28.45
C GLU A 90 -6.39 -3.07 -27.35
N THR A 91 -5.19 -3.31 -26.79
CA THR A 91 -5.01 -4.02 -25.52
C THR A 91 -4.59 -3.02 -24.46
N VAL A 92 -5.33 -2.96 -23.37
CA VAL A 92 -5.05 -2.07 -22.22
C VAL A 92 -4.39 -2.85 -21.11
N ASP A 93 -3.25 -2.38 -20.65
CA ASP A 93 -2.53 -2.95 -19.51
C ASP A 93 -2.84 -2.14 -18.24
N LEU A 94 -3.37 -2.81 -17.22
CA LEU A 94 -3.74 -2.22 -15.93
C LEU A 94 -2.65 -2.35 -14.88
N THR A 95 -1.52 -2.97 -15.20
CA THR A 95 -0.46 -3.30 -14.23
C THR A 95 -0.01 -2.09 -13.44
N GLU A 96 0.24 -0.96 -14.11
CA GLU A 96 0.71 0.26 -13.44
C GLU A 96 -0.36 0.86 -12.53
N SER A 97 -1.62 0.93 -12.99
CA SER A 97 -2.72 1.46 -12.16
C SER A 97 -3.00 0.60 -10.93
N ILE A 98 -2.90 -0.73 -11.06
CA ILE A 98 -3.02 -1.67 -9.94
C ILE A 98 -1.89 -1.41 -8.92
N ARG A 99 -0.66 -1.24 -9.41
CA ARG A 99 0.50 -0.96 -8.58
C ARG A 99 0.36 0.35 -7.82
N GLU A 100 -0.04 1.43 -8.49
CA GLU A 100 -0.25 2.75 -7.89
C GLU A 100 -1.28 2.71 -6.76
N ASP A 101 -2.44 2.11 -6.99
CA ASP A 101 -3.51 2.02 -6.00
C ASP A 101 -3.12 1.17 -4.78
N ILE A 102 -2.35 0.11 -4.96
CA ILE A 102 -1.84 -0.70 -3.85
C ILE A 102 -0.81 0.09 -3.02
N ILE A 103 0.06 0.88 -3.67
CA ILE A 103 1.03 1.73 -2.97
C ILE A 103 0.30 2.80 -2.15
N ILE A 104 -0.72 3.43 -2.72
CA ILE A 104 -1.53 4.45 -2.03
C ILE A 104 -2.29 3.85 -0.83
N ALA A 105 -2.68 2.58 -0.91
CA ALA A 105 -3.38 1.88 0.18
C ALA A 105 -2.47 1.51 1.36
N LEU A 106 -1.15 1.66 1.25
CA LEU A 106 -0.23 1.42 2.36
C LEU A 106 -0.48 2.38 3.52
N PRO A 107 -0.43 1.91 4.77
CA PRO A 107 -0.64 2.79 5.91
C PRO A 107 0.54 3.76 6.09
N MET A 108 0.25 5.05 6.28
CA MET A 108 1.28 6.06 6.60
C MET A 108 2.04 5.75 7.90
N LYS A 109 1.36 5.16 8.87
CA LYS A 109 1.95 4.71 10.14
C LYS A 109 1.96 3.19 10.16
N ARG A 110 3.11 2.60 9.90
CA ARG A 110 3.32 1.14 9.93
C ARG A 110 3.58 0.73 11.37
N LEU A 111 2.57 0.18 12.03
CA LEU A 111 2.65 -0.29 13.42
C LEU A 111 2.22 -1.75 13.49
N CYS A 112 3.04 -2.59 14.14
CA CYS A 112 2.69 -4.00 14.36
C CYS A 112 1.48 -4.16 15.29
N SER A 113 1.23 -3.16 16.15
CA SER A 113 0.02 -3.02 16.94
C SER A 113 -0.16 -1.54 17.35
N ASN A 114 -1.41 -1.12 17.61
CA ASN A 114 -1.72 0.24 18.04
C ASN A 114 -1.01 0.61 19.36
N GLU A 115 -0.78 -0.38 20.24
CA GLU A 115 -0.14 -0.23 21.55
C GLU A 115 1.36 -0.56 21.52
N CYS A 116 1.98 -0.66 20.35
CA CYS A 116 3.40 -0.93 20.24
C CYS A 116 4.21 0.12 21.01
N LYS A 117 4.98 -0.34 22.00
CA LYS A 117 5.82 0.52 22.87
C LYS A 117 7.14 0.92 22.19
N GLY A 118 7.50 0.23 21.11
CA GLY A 118 8.71 0.52 20.36
C GLY A 118 10.00 0.06 21.04
N LEU A 119 11.10 0.63 20.56
CA LEU A 119 12.44 0.44 21.15
C LEU A 119 12.75 1.53 22.15
N CYS A 120 13.52 1.19 23.18
CA CYS A 120 14.05 2.19 24.11
C CYS A 120 15.03 3.14 23.39
N PRO A 121 14.83 4.45 23.42
CA PRO A 121 15.70 5.41 22.73
C PRO A 121 17.12 5.48 23.31
N VAL A 122 17.36 4.91 24.50
CA VAL A 122 18.66 4.94 25.18
C VAL A 122 19.47 3.66 24.92
N CYS A 123 18.83 2.49 25.04
CA CYS A 123 19.55 1.20 24.97
C CYS A 123 19.08 0.30 23.82
N GLY A 124 18.09 0.71 23.00
CA GLY A 124 17.58 -0.07 21.89
C GLY A 124 16.75 -1.31 22.28
N ARG A 125 16.50 -1.57 23.57
CA ARG A 125 15.72 -2.73 24.01
C ARG A 125 14.26 -2.61 23.54
N ASP A 126 13.71 -3.71 23.07
CA ASP A 126 12.29 -3.80 22.73
C ASP A 126 11.41 -3.70 24.00
N LEU A 127 10.69 -2.60 24.11
CA LEU A 127 9.82 -2.30 25.25
C LEU A 127 8.51 -3.11 25.22
N ASN A 128 8.22 -3.80 24.12
CA ASN A 128 7.10 -4.73 24.07
C ASN A 128 7.44 -6.06 24.75
N ALA A 129 8.72 -6.44 24.77
CA ALA A 129 9.18 -7.69 25.37
C ALA A 129 9.51 -7.53 26.85
N ALA A 130 10.21 -6.44 27.23
CA ALA A 130 10.59 -6.19 28.62
C ALA A 130 10.82 -4.70 28.88
N ALA A 131 10.50 -4.25 30.10
CA ALA A 131 10.89 -2.91 30.55
C ALA A 131 12.41 -2.80 30.64
N CYS A 132 12.94 -1.59 30.43
CA CYS A 132 14.34 -1.28 30.69
C CYS A 132 14.46 -0.32 31.88
N ASN A 133 15.64 -0.33 32.53
CA ASN A 133 15.94 0.57 33.64
C ASN A 133 16.59 1.90 33.21
N CYS A 134 16.59 2.18 31.91
CA CYS A 134 17.02 3.48 31.40
C CYS A 134 15.99 4.53 31.83
N GLY A 135 16.39 5.55 32.56
CA GLY A 135 15.52 6.68 32.87
C GLY A 135 14.92 7.31 31.62
N LYS A 136 13.86 8.09 31.78
CA LYS A 136 13.33 8.86 30.64
C LYS A 136 14.47 9.67 30.00
N PRO A 137 14.58 9.72 28.67
CA PRO A 137 15.52 10.62 28.03
C PRO A 137 15.31 12.02 28.62
N ARG A 138 16.39 12.70 29.01
CA ARG A 138 16.29 14.11 29.32
C ARG A 138 15.70 14.79 28.07
N GLU A 139 14.58 15.44 28.25
CA GLU A 139 14.06 16.36 27.22
C GLU A 139 15.13 17.46 27.08
N GLN A 140 16.01 17.27 26.11
CA GLN A 140 16.86 18.34 25.66
C GLN A 140 15.95 19.24 24.83
N HIS A 141 15.61 20.40 25.32
CA HIS A 141 14.95 21.45 24.57
C HIS A 141 15.90 21.92 23.45
N LEU A 142 16.00 21.12 22.38
CA LEU A 142 16.86 21.43 21.24
C LEU A 142 16.50 22.76 20.58
N PHE A 143 15.31 23.27 20.86
CA PHE A 143 14.77 24.53 20.32
C PHE A 143 14.63 25.64 21.33
N SER A 144 15.23 25.50 22.53
CA SER A 144 15.17 26.56 23.57
C SER A 144 15.76 27.91 23.10
N GLY A 145 16.60 27.89 22.06
CA GLY A 145 17.08 29.12 21.41
C GLY A 145 16.03 29.86 20.57
N LEU A 146 14.87 29.25 20.32
CA LEU A 146 13.77 29.87 19.55
C LEU A 146 12.73 30.55 20.45
N ASP A 147 12.78 30.34 21.77
CA ASP A 147 11.81 30.87 22.73
C ASP A 147 11.80 32.41 22.80
N GLY A 148 12.79 33.08 22.19
CA GLY A 148 12.91 34.53 22.10
C GLY A 148 12.48 35.14 20.75
N LEU A 149 12.02 34.34 19.78
CA LEU A 149 11.56 34.87 18.52
C LEU A 149 10.07 35.25 18.61
N SER A 150 9.83 36.56 18.70
CA SER A 150 8.48 37.13 18.51
C SER A 150 8.26 37.39 16.99
N PHE A 151 7.19 36.82 16.42
CA PHE A 151 6.71 37.12 15.05
C PHE A 151 5.70 38.25 15.11
#